data_81c06348198bd96c731a83ac127b17ee
#
_entry.id   81c06348198bd96c731a83ac127b17ee
#
_cell.length_a   1.000
_cell.length_b   1.000
_cell.length_c   1.000
_cell.angle_alpha   90.00
_cell.angle_beta   90.00
_cell.angle_gamma   90.00
#
_symmetry.space_group_name_H-M   'P 1'
#
loop_
_entity.id
_entity.type
_entity.pdbx_description
1 polymer ?
#
loop_
_entity_poly.entity_id
_entity_poly.type
_entity_poly.pdbx_seq_one_letter_code
_entity_poly.pdbx_strand_id
1 'polypeptide(L)'
;MKNRLVALATLALFSSLSLSPAWAGKLEQIKQDGLRVCLEPAYMPFEMTNKRGEIIGFDPDLAALMAKDLGAAKLELVSTAWDGIIPALITNKCDIIMSGMTITDERKQKVDFSDPYMLIGQTILLRKDLAGKVKSYKDLNKPEYKVASKLGTTGEIAAKKHIPKAQYFSYETEAEGVMEVVNGKVDAFVYDSPYNLIANVQRGEGKLGFLDKPF
;
A
#
# COMPACT_ATOMS: atom_id res chain seq x y z
N MET A 1 49.79 -14.06 75.75
CA MET A 1 49.45 -13.02 74.81
C MET A 1 49.35 -13.70 73.42
N LYS A 2 48.13 -13.90 72.92
CA LYS A 2 47.87 -14.66 71.68
C LYS A 2 47.30 -13.71 70.61
N ASN A 3 48.11 -13.45 69.60
CA ASN A 3 47.67 -12.68 68.44
C ASN A 3 46.84 -13.59 67.53
N ARG A 4 45.59 -13.19 67.28
CA ARG A 4 44.73 -13.78 66.25
C ARG A 4 44.77 -12.86 65.00
N LEU A 5 45.38 -13.37 63.95
CA LEU A 5 45.25 -12.80 62.61
C LEU A 5 43.86 -13.15 62.07
N VAL A 6 43.10 -12.10 61.74
CA VAL A 6 41.85 -12.23 60.99
C VAL A 6 42.18 -12.02 59.53
N ALA A 7 42.06 -13.09 58.71
CA ALA A 7 42.18 -13.01 57.28
C ALA A 7 40.83 -12.58 56.69
N LEU A 8 40.76 -11.36 56.14
CA LEU A 8 39.64 -10.92 55.31
C LEU A 8 39.76 -11.50 53.91
N ALA A 9 38.91 -12.45 53.59
CA ALA A 9 38.73 -12.91 52.22
C ALA A 9 37.78 -11.99 51.48
N THR A 10 38.30 -11.12 50.60
CA THR A 10 37.53 -10.28 49.71
C THR A 10 37.06 -11.12 48.53
N LEU A 11 35.77 -11.49 48.51
CA LEU A 11 35.12 -12.18 47.40
C LEU A 11 34.81 -11.14 46.34
N ALA A 12 35.61 -11.03 45.30
CA ALA A 12 35.31 -10.21 44.10
C ALA A 12 34.25 -10.90 43.28
N LEU A 13 32.98 -10.44 43.39
CA LEU A 13 31.90 -10.77 42.46
C LEU A 13 32.21 -10.12 41.12
N PHE A 14 32.74 -10.90 40.16
CA PHE A 14 32.74 -10.54 38.75
C PHE A 14 31.31 -10.65 38.26
N SER A 15 30.55 -9.56 38.29
CA SER A 15 29.31 -9.40 37.54
C SER A 15 29.67 -9.32 36.07
N SER A 16 29.58 -10.45 35.33
CA SER A 16 29.62 -10.46 33.89
C SER A 16 28.39 -9.71 33.40
N LEU A 17 28.52 -8.40 33.16
CA LEU A 17 27.58 -7.66 32.34
C LEU A 17 27.60 -8.30 30.96
N SER A 18 26.63 -9.13 30.68
CA SER A 18 26.27 -9.52 29.32
C SER A 18 25.84 -8.25 28.61
N LEU A 19 26.78 -7.60 27.92
CA LEU A 19 26.47 -6.60 26.90
C LEU A 19 25.71 -7.36 25.80
N SER A 20 24.40 -7.46 25.93
CA SER A 20 23.54 -7.80 24.80
C SER A 20 23.89 -6.81 23.71
N PRO A 21 24.15 -7.25 22.46
CA PRO A 21 24.34 -6.34 21.35
C PRO A 21 23.01 -5.63 21.08
N ALA A 22 22.84 -4.50 21.74
CA ALA A 22 21.59 -3.71 21.69
C ALA A 22 21.36 -3.01 20.35
N TRP A 23 22.09 -3.37 19.29
CA TRP A 23 22.01 -2.75 17.98
C TRP A 23 22.33 -3.73 16.85
N ALA A 24 21.70 -4.88 16.84
CA ALA A 24 21.50 -5.53 15.55
C ALA A 24 20.56 -4.60 14.78
N GLY A 25 21.07 -3.90 13.78
CA GLY A 25 20.26 -3.00 12.95
C GLY A 25 19.09 -3.76 12.34
N LYS A 26 18.06 -3.06 11.88
CA LYS A 26 16.85 -3.67 11.27
C LYS A 26 17.20 -4.72 10.21
N LEU A 27 18.27 -4.50 9.45
CA LEU A 27 18.77 -5.46 8.44
C LEU A 27 19.18 -6.80 9.05
N GLU A 28 19.91 -6.79 10.18
CA GLU A 28 20.32 -8.03 10.84
C GLU A 28 19.11 -8.79 11.41
N GLN A 29 18.11 -8.07 11.90
CA GLN A 29 16.84 -8.67 12.31
C GLN A 29 16.12 -9.32 11.12
N ILE A 30 16.04 -8.65 9.97
CA ILE A 30 15.44 -9.20 8.74
C ILE A 30 16.18 -10.48 8.29
N LYS A 31 17.51 -10.50 8.36
CA LYS A 31 18.29 -11.71 8.02
C LYS A 31 17.97 -12.89 8.94
N GLN A 32 17.71 -12.64 10.22
CA GLN A 32 17.45 -13.69 11.20
C GLN A 32 15.97 -14.12 11.22
N ASP A 33 15.06 -13.17 11.23
CA ASP A 33 13.62 -13.40 11.48
C ASP A 33 12.79 -13.45 10.20
N GLY A 34 13.32 -12.85 9.11
CA GLY A 34 12.62 -12.69 7.83
C GLY A 34 12.17 -11.27 7.57
N LEU A 35 11.77 -11.01 6.30
CA LEU A 35 11.22 -9.75 5.83
C LEU A 35 9.70 -9.82 5.87
N ARG A 36 9.04 -8.90 6.60
CA ARG A 36 7.60 -8.75 6.64
C ARG A 36 7.18 -7.57 5.75
N VAL A 37 6.32 -7.83 4.78
CA VAL A 37 5.87 -6.86 3.79
C VAL A 37 4.37 -6.63 3.92
N CYS A 38 3.95 -5.41 4.30
CA CYS A 38 2.55 -5.01 4.27
C CYS A 38 2.11 -4.70 2.83
N LEU A 39 0.97 -5.25 2.45
CA LEU A 39 0.30 -4.98 1.18
C LEU A 39 -1.22 -5.21 1.30
N GLU A 40 -1.99 -4.58 0.44
CA GLU A 40 -3.44 -4.81 0.33
C GLU A 40 -3.74 -5.64 -0.92
N PRO A 41 -4.05 -6.96 -0.80
CA PRO A 41 -4.11 -7.86 -1.95
C PRO A 41 -5.42 -7.74 -2.74
N ALA A 42 -5.75 -6.52 -3.18
CA ALA A 42 -6.91 -6.16 -3.98
C ALA A 42 -6.56 -5.27 -5.20
N TYR A 43 -5.29 -4.86 -5.32
CA TYR A 43 -4.83 -3.88 -6.30
C TYR A 43 -4.17 -4.56 -7.52
N MET A 44 -4.97 -5.09 -8.43
CA MET A 44 -4.48 -5.69 -9.69
C MET A 44 -3.78 -4.66 -10.61
N PRO A 45 -2.67 -5.01 -11.27
CA PRO A 45 -1.92 -6.28 -11.24
C PRO A 45 -0.80 -6.30 -10.21
N PHE A 46 -0.72 -5.31 -9.34
CA PHE A 46 0.38 -5.17 -8.38
C PHE A 46 0.30 -6.24 -7.30
N GLU A 47 -0.84 -6.40 -6.63
CA GLU A 47 -1.11 -7.46 -5.68
C GLU A 47 -2.58 -7.88 -5.68
N MET A 48 -2.81 -9.19 -5.63
CA MET A 48 -4.15 -9.76 -5.60
C MET A 48 -4.15 -11.14 -4.96
N THR A 49 -5.32 -11.55 -4.49
CA THR A 49 -5.52 -12.92 -4.02
C THR A 49 -6.02 -13.79 -5.15
N ASN A 50 -5.33 -14.90 -5.44
CA ASN A 50 -5.76 -15.87 -6.43
C ASN A 50 -6.85 -16.81 -5.87
N LYS A 51 -7.37 -17.72 -6.73
CA LYS A 51 -8.43 -18.69 -6.33
C LYS A 51 -8.01 -19.67 -5.23
N ARG A 52 -6.71 -19.79 -4.95
CA ARG A 52 -6.17 -20.66 -3.87
C ARG A 52 -5.94 -19.88 -2.57
N GLY A 53 -6.26 -18.57 -2.54
CA GLY A 53 -6.02 -17.71 -1.38
C GLY A 53 -4.59 -17.22 -1.28
N GLU A 54 -3.73 -17.45 -2.30
CA GLU A 54 -2.36 -16.98 -2.31
C GLU A 54 -2.29 -15.53 -2.81
N ILE A 55 -1.43 -14.73 -2.18
CA ILE A 55 -1.15 -13.37 -2.62
C ILE A 55 -0.12 -13.44 -3.75
N ILE A 56 -0.47 -12.91 -4.92
CA ILE A 56 0.34 -12.91 -6.14
C ILE A 56 0.31 -11.52 -6.79
N GLY A 57 1.28 -11.26 -7.65
CA GLY A 57 1.36 -10.03 -8.43
C GLY A 57 2.77 -9.46 -8.49
N PHE A 58 2.89 -8.28 -9.06
CA PHE A 58 4.17 -7.61 -9.26
C PHE A 58 4.88 -7.31 -7.91
N ASP A 59 4.17 -6.74 -6.95
CA ASP A 59 4.76 -6.36 -5.65
C ASP A 59 5.16 -7.58 -4.80
N PRO A 60 4.38 -8.68 -4.70
CA PRO A 60 4.85 -9.94 -4.11
C PRO A 60 6.11 -10.53 -4.76
N ASP A 61 6.21 -10.49 -6.10
CA ASP A 61 7.38 -10.99 -6.81
C ASP A 61 8.61 -10.11 -6.52
N LEU A 62 8.44 -8.78 -6.52
CA LEU A 62 9.48 -7.83 -6.15
C LEU A 62 9.91 -8.00 -4.68
N ALA A 63 8.96 -8.24 -3.76
CA ALA A 63 9.24 -8.54 -2.36
C ALA A 63 10.07 -9.82 -2.20
N ALA A 64 9.80 -10.84 -2.99
CA ALA A 64 10.57 -12.08 -2.99
C ALA A 64 12.02 -11.87 -3.45
N LEU A 65 12.23 -11.06 -4.48
CA LEU A 65 13.58 -10.68 -4.94
C LEU A 65 14.31 -9.88 -3.87
N MET A 66 13.65 -8.88 -3.27
CA MET A 66 14.21 -8.06 -2.19
C MET A 66 14.58 -8.93 -0.97
N ALA A 67 13.72 -9.83 -0.53
CA ALA A 67 14.01 -10.75 0.58
C ALA A 67 15.27 -11.59 0.32
N LYS A 68 15.40 -12.11 -0.90
CA LYS A 68 16.58 -12.86 -1.34
C LYS A 68 17.84 -12.00 -1.31
N ASP A 69 17.79 -10.79 -1.87
CA ASP A 69 18.95 -9.89 -1.95
C ASP A 69 19.41 -9.39 -0.57
N LEU A 70 18.47 -9.19 0.35
CA LEU A 70 18.74 -8.84 1.74
C LEU A 70 19.27 -10.02 2.55
N GLY A 71 19.21 -11.24 2.05
CA GLY A 71 19.54 -12.47 2.78
C GLY A 71 18.55 -12.77 3.91
N ALA A 72 17.29 -12.38 3.75
CA ALA A 72 16.23 -12.62 4.73
C ALA A 72 15.98 -14.13 4.92
N ALA A 73 15.79 -14.58 6.16
CA ALA A 73 15.51 -15.99 6.46
C ALA A 73 14.21 -16.50 5.82
N LYS A 74 13.23 -15.63 5.66
CA LYS A 74 11.93 -15.89 5.01
C LYS A 74 11.31 -14.59 4.52
N LEU A 75 10.31 -14.69 3.63
CA LEU A 75 9.38 -13.61 3.29
C LEU A 75 8.02 -13.89 3.94
N GLU A 76 7.42 -12.87 4.53
CA GLU A 76 6.06 -12.88 5.04
C GLU A 76 5.27 -11.74 4.43
N LEU A 77 4.23 -12.06 3.67
CA LEU A 77 3.30 -11.09 3.11
C LEU A 77 2.16 -10.85 4.11
N VAL A 78 2.08 -9.64 4.64
CA VAL A 78 1.14 -9.24 5.68
C VAL A 78 -0.03 -8.51 5.03
N SER A 79 -1.14 -9.23 4.80
CA SER A 79 -2.37 -8.63 4.27
C SER A 79 -2.88 -7.54 5.22
N THR A 80 -3.03 -6.33 4.71
CA THR A 80 -3.35 -5.15 5.52
C THR A 80 -4.30 -4.26 4.72
N ALA A 81 -5.39 -3.80 5.34
CA ALA A 81 -6.28 -2.84 4.71
C ALA A 81 -5.56 -1.49 4.49
N TRP A 82 -5.92 -0.80 3.40
CA TRP A 82 -5.23 0.41 2.94
C TRP A 82 -5.16 1.52 3.98
N ASP A 83 -6.26 1.80 4.67
CA ASP A 83 -6.36 2.83 5.71
C ASP A 83 -5.44 2.56 6.92
N GLY A 84 -5.16 1.27 7.20
CA GLY A 84 -4.30 0.81 8.27
C GLY A 84 -2.84 0.53 7.88
N ILE A 85 -2.45 0.66 6.60
CA ILE A 85 -1.15 0.16 6.13
C ILE A 85 0.04 0.99 6.63
N ILE A 86 -0.04 2.32 6.66
CA ILE A 86 0.99 3.18 7.26
C ILE A 86 1.06 3.00 8.78
N PRO A 87 -0.05 3.02 9.54
CA PRO A 87 -0.06 2.61 10.94
C PRO A 87 0.59 1.23 11.20
N ALA A 88 0.36 0.24 10.34
CA ALA A 88 0.96 -1.08 10.49
C ALA A 88 2.50 -1.03 10.41
N LEU A 89 3.06 -0.25 9.47
CA LEU A 89 4.51 -0.03 9.39
C LEU A 89 5.04 0.68 10.65
N ILE A 90 4.41 1.77 11.06
CA ILE A 90 4.84 2.57 12.23
C ILE A 90 4.81 1.74 13.53
N THR A 91 3.85 0.83 13.64
CA THR A 91 3.72 -0.06 14.81
C THR A 91 4.50 -1.38 14.68
N ASN A 92 5.41 -1.49 13.69
CA ASN A 92 6.25 -2.66 13.44
C ASN A 92 5.46 -3.98 13.18
N LYS A 93 4.26 -3.90 12.64
CA LYS A 93 3.56 -5.10 12.13
C LYS A 93 4.22 -5.64 10.87
N CYS A 94 4.83 -4.76 10.08
CA CYS A 94 5.69 -5.10 8.96
C CYS A 94 6.94 -4.23 8.94
N ASP A 95 7.88 -4.57 8.08
CA ASP A 95 9.18 -3.91 7.97
C ASP A 95 9.20 -2.92 6.82
N ILE A 96 8.41 -3.18 5.78
CA ILE A 96 8.18 -2.30 4.63
C ILE A 96 6.73 -2.40 4.15
N ILE A 97 6.28 -1.38 3.44
CA ILE A 97 5.07 -1.41 2.62
C ILE A 97 5.49 -1.58 1.16
N MET A 98 4.91 -2.56 0.49
CA MET A 98 5.06 -2.78 -0.95
C MET A 98 3.67 -3.07 -1.50
N SER A 99 2.96 -2.01 -1.91
CA SER A 99 1.54 -2.03 -2.26
C SER A 99 1.19 -0.86 -3.20
N GLY A 100 2.03 -0.65 -4.23
CA GLY A 100 1.85 0.43 -5.20
C GLY A 100 1.68 1.83 -4.58
N MET A 101 2.22 2.05 -3.37
CA MET A 101 1.98 3.28 -2.64
C MET A 101 2.66 4.49 -3.29
N THR A 102 1.86 5.42 -3.79
CA THR A 102 2.36 6.67 -4.37
C THR A 102 3.11 7.52 -3.33
N ILE A 103 4.26 8.03 -3.72
CA ILE A 103 5.05 8.99 -2.95
C ILE A 103 4.31 10.33 -2.95
N THR A 104 3.91 10.81 -1.77
CA THR A 104 3.31 12.13 -1.58
C THR A 104 3.98 12.86 -0.42
N ASP A 105 3.94 14.21 -0.44
CA ASP A 105 4.53 15.01 0.63
C ASP A 105 3.87 14.74 1.99
N GLU A 106 2.57 14.47 2.01
CA GLU A 106 1.86 14.10 3.23
C GLU A 106 2.36 12.76 3.80
N ARG A 107 2.54 11.75 2.94
CA ARG A 107 3.01 10.43 3.34
C ARG A 107 4.47 10.47 3.81
N LYS A 108 5.32 11.27 3.12
CA LYS A 108 6.72 11.52 3.52
C LYS A 108 6.88 12.12 4.92
N GLN A 109 5.85 12.78 5.45
CA GLN A 109 5.86 13.27 6.84
C GLN A 109 5.72 12.15 7.87
N LYS A 110 5.31 10.96 7.45
CA LYS A 110 5.01 9.82 8.33
C LYS A 110 5.99 8.66 8.16
N VAL A 111 6.45 8.43 6.93
CA VAL A 111 7.32 7.31 6.55
C VAL A 111 8.30 7.72 5.46
N ASP A 112 9.45 7.02 5.41
CA ASP A 112 10.41 7.16 4.33
C ASP A 112 10.00 6.34 3.11
N PHE A 113 10.46 6.76 1.93
CA PHE A 113 10.22 6.10 0.66
C PHE A 113 11.55 5.76 -0.03
N SER A 114 11.56 4.66 -0.77
CA SER A 114 12.60 4.37 -1.77
C SER A 114 12.48 5.30 -2.98
N ASP A 115 13.42 5.18 -3.92
CA ASP A 115 13.19 5.68 -5.27
C ASP A 115 11.94 5.02 -5.89
N PRO A 116 11.22 5.71 -6.76
CA PRO A 116 10.04 5.16 -7.39
C PRO A 116 10.40 3.99 -8.33
N TYR A 117 9.78 2.85 -8.15
CA TYR A 117 9.96 1.69 -9.03
C TYR A 117 8.98 1.65 -10.21
N MET A 118 7.96 2.52 -10.19
CA MET A 118 6.98 2.67 -11.28
C MET A 118 6.41 4.08 -11.32
N LEU A 119 6.13 4.58 -12.54
CA LEU A 119 5.44 5.84 -12.77
C LEU A 119 4.11 5.56 -13.47
N ILE A 120 3.01 5.90 -12.82
CA ILE A 120 1.65 5.74 -13.33
C ILE A 120 0.85 7.02 -13.09
N GLY A 121 -0.28 7.15 -13.77
CA GLY A 121 -1.19 8.29 -13.59
C GLY A 121 -2.62 7.87 -13.33
N GLN A 122 -3.43 8.83 -12.89
CA GLN A 122 -4.86 8.63 -12.67
C GLN A 122 -5.60 8.59 -13.99
N THR A 123 -6.53 7.66 -14.14
CA THR A 123 -7.42 7.51 -15.29
C THR A 123 -8.88 7.40 -14.83
N ILE A 124 -9.81 7.29 -15.77
CA ILE A 124 -11.23 7.33 -15.45
C ILE A 124 -11.96 6.17 -16.11
N LEU A 125 -12.62 5.36 -15.32
CA LEU A 125 -13.71 4.51 -15.79
C LEU A 125 -15.01 5.30 -15.80
N LEU A 126 -15.80 5.16 -16.86
CA LEU A 126 -17.07 5.83 -17.06
C LEU A 126 -18.18 4.82 -17.23
N ARG A 127 -19.41 5.21 -16.89
CA ARG A 127 -20.60 4.54 -17.40
C ARG A 127 -20.59 4.57 -18.95
N LYS A 128 -20.99 3.48 -19.56
CA LYS A 128 -20.92 3.30 -21.03
C LYS A 128 -21.68 4.37 -21.83
N ASP A 129 -22.81 4.81 -21.34
CA ASP A 129 -23.65 5.82 -21.99
C ASP A 129 -23.03 7.24 -21.98
N LEU A 130 -21.99 7.45 -21.18
CA LEU A 130 -21.16 8.66 -21.15
C LEU A 130 -19.94 8.57 -22.09
N ALA A 131 -19.61 7.39 -22.58
CA ALA A 131 -18.51 7.20 -23.52
C ALA A 131 -18.77 8.03 -24.81
N GLY A 132 -17.79 8.83 -25.21
CA GLY A 132 -17.89 9.75 -26.34
C GLY A 132 -18.50 11.12 -26.00
N LYS A 133 -19.28 11.25 -24.91
CA LYS A 133 -19.77 12.55 -24.39
C LYS A 133 -18.75 13.18 -23.44
N VAL A 134 -18.18 12.38 -22.56
CA VAL A 134 -17.10 12.76 -21.63
C VAL A 134 -15.79 12.33 -22.27
N LYS A 135 -14.87 13.28 -22.46
CA LYS A 135 -13.55 13.05 -23.10
C LYS A 135 -12.39 13.31 -22.16
N SER A 136 -12.65 13.93 -21.03
CA SER A 136 -11.64 14.27 -20.03
C SER A 136 -12.28 14.49 -18.65
N TYR A 137 -11.43 14.53 -17.60
CA TYR A 137 -11.89 14.89 -16.25
C TYR A 137 -12.60 16.28 -16.20
N LYS A 138 -12.23 17.21 -17.13
CA LYS A 138 -12.82 18.56 -17.18
C LYS A 138 -14.31 18.51 -17.51
N ASP A 139 -14.72 17.56 -18.33
CA ASP A 139 -16.13 17.40 -18.72
C ASP A 139 -17.00 16.91 -17.56
N LEU A 140 -16.38 16.16 -16.62
CA LEU A 140 -17.00 15.68 -15.38
C LEU A 140 -17.08 16.76 -14.29
N ASN A 141 -16.39 17.88 -14.42
CA ASN A 141 -16.34 18.91 -13.40
C ASN A 141 -17.62 19.79 -13.38
N LYS A 142 -18.76 19.15 -13.16
CA LYS A 142 -20.09 19.76 -13.10
C LYS A 142 -20.93 19.08 -12.01
N PRO A 143 -21.89 19.81 -11.40
CA PRO A 143 -22.66 19.32 -10.25
C PRO A 143 -23.61 18.15 -10.55
N GLU A 144 -23.94 17.93 -11.82
CA GLU A 144 -24.79 16.81 -12.25
C GLU A 144 -24.08 15.46 -12.24
N TYR A 145 -22.73 15.45 -12.27
CA TYR A 145 -21.96 14.20 -12.28
C TYR A 145 -21.64 13.70 -10.88
N LYS A 146 -21.62 12.37 -10.76
CA LYS A 146 -21.23 11.63 -9.57
C LYS A 146 -19.91 10.94 -9.83
N VAL A 147 -18.86 11.34 -9.12
CA VAL A 147 -17.51 10.82 -9.30
C VAL A 147 -17.07 10.09 -8.04
N ALA A 148 -16.47 8.92 -8.22
CA ALA A 148 -16.04 8.07 -7.13
C ALA A 148 -14.53 7.80 -7.20
N SER A 149 -13.95 7.44 -6.06
CA SER A 149 -12.64 6.78 -5.96
C SER A 149 -12.54 5.96 -4.68
N LYS A 150 -11.40 5.29 -4.48
CA LYS A 150 -11.10 4.61 -3.23
C LYS A 150 -10.59 5.59 -2.17
N LEU A 151 -11.08 5.44 -0.96
CA LEU A 151 -10.72 6.23 0.21
C LEU A 151 -9.20 6.23 0.48
N GLY A 152 -8.64 7.40 0.80
CA GLY A 152 -7.23 7.54 1.19
C GLY A 152 -6.21 7.36 0.07
N THR A 153 -6.65 7.29 -1.19
CA THR A 153 -5.77 7.11 -2.36
C THR A 153 -5.50 8.42 -3.11
N THR A 154 -4.51 8.38 -4.00
CA THR A 154 -4.23 9.51 -4.91
C THR A 154 -5.35 9.71 -5.93
N GLY A 155 -6.16 8.69 -6.21
CA GLY A 155 -7.40 8.83 -6.98
C GLY A 155 -8.40 9.75 -6.32
N GLU A 156 -8.59 9.63 -5.02
CA GLU A 156 -9.42 10.55 -4.22
C GLU A 156 -8.87 11.99 -4.27
N ILE A 157 -7.55 12.13 -4.04
CA ILE A 157 -6.89 13.45 -4.10
C ILE A 157 -7.08 14.09 -5.48
N ALA A 158 -6.87 13.32 -6.55
CA ALA A 158 -7.03 13.80 -7.92
C ALA A 158 -8.49 14.18 -8.24
N ALA A 159 -9.46 13.34 -7.85
CA ALA A 159 -10.88 13.62 -8.04
C ALA A 159 -11.29 14.92 -7.34
N LYS A 160 -10.97 15.07 -6.06
CA LYS A 160 -11.28 16.28 -5.27
C LYS A 160 -10.59 17.54 -5.81
N LYS A 161 -9.34 17.41 -6.27
CA LYS A 161 -8.56 18.53 -6.80
C LYS A 161 -9.02 18.98 -8.19
N HIS A 162 -9.27 18.04 -9.09
CA HIS A 162 -9.49 18.33 -10.51
C HIS A 162 -10.95 18.31 -10.93
N ILE A 163 -11.84 17.70 -10.10
CA ILE A 163 -13.28 17.58 -10.37
C ILE A 163 -14.11 18.12 -9.17
N PRO A 164 -13.78 19.29 -8.60
CA PRO A 164 -14.34 19.75 -7.33
C PRO A 164 -15.84 20.11 -7.41
N LYS A 165 -16.42 20.29 -8.61
CA LYS A 165 -17.84 20.62 -8.77
C LYS A 165 -18.74 19.39 -8.81
N ALA A 166 -18.19 18.20 -9.11
CA ALA A 166 -18.96 16.96 -9.12
C ALA A 166 -19.32 16.51 -7.70
N GLN A 167 -20.36 15.70 -7.60
CA GLN A 167 -20.71 15.02 -6.36
C GLN A 167 -19.70 13.89 -6.13
N TYR A 168 -18.92 13.97 -5.06
CA TYR A 168 -17.89 12.98 -4.78
C TYR A 168 -18.38 11.87 -3.84
N PHE A 169 -18.01 10.62 -4.18
CA PHE A 169 -18.32 9.40 -3.41
C PHE A 169 -17.02 8.64 -3.13
N SER A 170 -16.87 8.18 -1.90
CA SER A 170 -15.71 7.41 -1.46
C SER A 170 -16.12 5.98 -1.14
N TYR A 171 -15.29 5.01 -1.56
CA TYR A 171 -15.51 3.58 -1.31
C TYR A 171 -14.28 2.97 -0.64
N GLU A 172 -14.50 1.95 0.17
CA GLU A 172 -13.42 1.25 0.88
C GLU A 172 -12.54 0.44 -0.08
N THR A 173 -13.15 -0.11 -1.14
CA THR A 173 -12.44 -0.93 -2.13
C THR A 173 -12.61 -0.40 -3.54
N GLU A 174 -11.60 -0.65 -4.38
CA GLU A 174 -11.66 -0.34 -5.81
C GLU A 174 -12.81 -1.08 -6.49
N ALA A 175 -13.03 -2.34 -6.07
CA ALA A 175 -14.06 -3.19 -6.64
C ALA A 175 -15.47 -2.63 -6.43
N GLU A 176 -15.75 -2.10 -5.22
CA GLU A 176 -17.02 -1.42 -4.93
C GLU A 176 -17.20 -0.21 -5.83
N GLY A 177 -16.19 0.68 -5.89
CA GLY A 177 -16.25 1.88 -6.72
C GLY A 177 -16.55 1.56 -8.19
N VAL A 178 -15.87 0.57 -8.77
CA VAL A 178 -16.11 0.11 -10.14
C VAL A 178 -17.52 -0.47 -10.31
N MET A 179 -17.98 -1.30 -9.38
CA MET A 179 -19.32 -1.89 -9.44
C MET A 179 -20.42 -0.84 -9.32
N GLU A 180 -20.21 0.24 -8.58
CA GLU A 180 -21.18 1.34 -8.51
C GLU A 180 -21.27 2.11 -9.85
N VAL A 181 -20.17 2.18 -10.64
CA VAL A 181 -20.23 2.68 -12.02
C VAL A 181 -20.99 1.70 -12.92
N VAL A 182 -20.72 0.39 -12.84
CA VAL A 182 -21.42 -0.66 -13.61
C VAL A 182 -22.92 -0.64 -13.33
N ASN A 183 -23.30 -0.41 -12.07
CA ASN A 183 -24.69 -0.34 -11.62
C ASN A 183 -25.36 1.02 -11.91
N GLY A 184 -24.62 1.99 -12.42
CA GLY A 184 -25.14 3.32 -12.76
C GLY A 184 -25.46 4.22 -11.56
N LYS A 185 -24.96 3.89 -10.36
CA LYS A 185 -25.16 4.71 -9.16
C LYS A 185 -24.20 5.91 -9.11
N VAL A 186 -22.99 5.75 -9.69
CA VAL A 186 -22.05 6.84 -9.97
C VAL A 186 -21.69 6.85 -11.45
N ASP A 187 -21.22 7.98 -11.94
CA ASP A 187 -20.95 8.21 -13.36
C ASP A 187 -19.53 7.84 -13.76
N ALA A 188 -18.59 7.97 -12.83
CA ALA A 188 -17.18 7.77 -13.07
C ALA A 188 -16.43 7.28 -11.83
N PHE A 189 -15.36 6.51 -12.04
CA PHE A 189 -14.41 6.08 -11.02
C PHE A 189 -13.00 6.53 -11.42
N VAL A 190 -12.35 7.30 -10.55
CA VAL A 190 -11.00 7.82 -10.73
C VAL A 190 -10.03 6.93 -9.98
N TYR A 191 -9.09 6.33 -10.68
CA TYR A 191 -8.07 5.48 -10.07
C TYR A 191 -6.88 5.26 -11.02
N ASP A 192 -5.88 4.54 -10.53
CA ASP A 192 -4.65 4.25 -11.24
C ASP A 192 -4.87 3.52 -12.57
N SER A 193 -4.12 3.93 -13.59
CA SER A 193 -4.31 3.45 -14.95
C SER A 193 -4.20 1.93 -15.12
N PRO A 194 -3.28 1.19 -14.50
CA PRO A 194 -3.20 -0.26 -14.67
C PRO A 194 -4.43 -0.98 -14.11
N TYR A 195 -4.90 -0.56 -12.92
CA TYR A 195 -6.11 -1.14 -12.33
C TYR A 195 -7.34 -0.87 -13.20
N ASN A 196 -7.55 0.38 -13.59
CA ASN A 196 -8.72 0.77 -14.39
C ASN A 196 -8.77 0.05 -15.74
N LEU A 197 -7.61 -0.15 -16.39
CA LEU A 197 -7.53 -0.91 -17.63
C LEU A 197 -8.01 -2.35 -17.44
N ILE A 198 -7.53 -3.02 -16.39
CA ILE A 198 -7.90 -4.41 -16.10
C ILE A 198 -9.37 -4.48 -15.66
N ALA A 199 -9.82 -3.58 -14.80
CA ALA A 199 -11.20 -3.54 -14.33
C ALA A 199 -12.19 -3.30 -15.49
N ASN A 200 -11.84 -2.45 -16.46
CA ASN A 200 -12.66 -2.24 -17.66
C ASN A 200 -12.89 -3.54 -18.45
N VAL A 201 -11.86 -4.37 -18.58
CA VAL A 201 -11.94 -5.65 -19.31
C VAL A 201 -12.63 -6.72 -18.48
N GLN A 202 -12.24 -6.89 -17.23
CA GLN A 202 -12.66 -8.04 -16.41
C GLN A 202 -13.99 -7.82 -15.67
N ARG A 203 -14.30 -6.58 -15.29
CA ARG A 203 -15.47 -6.24 -14.45
C ARG A 203 -16.51 -5.41 -15.20
N GLY A 204 -16.12 -4.79 -16.31
CA GLY A 204 -16.97 -3.84 -17.04
C GLY A 204 -18.16 -4.49 -17.73
N GLU A 205 -18.14 -5.78 -18.02
CA GLU A 205 -19.23 -6.50 -18.72
C GLU A 205 -19.75 -5.76 -19.98
N GLY A 206 -18.91 -4.95 -20.62
CA GLY A 206 -19.31 -4.07 -21.72
C GLY A 206 -20.09 -2.82 -21.29
N LYS A 207 -20.30 -2.58 -19.99
CA LYS A 207 -21.03 -1.43 -19.42
C LYS A 207 -20.15 -0.24 -19.08
N LEU A 208 -18.83 -0.37 -19.23
CA LEU A 208 -17.87 0.70 -18.94
C LEU A 208 -17.31 1.34 -20.21
N GLY A 209 -16.97 2.61 -20.12
CA GLY A 209 -16.05 3.35 -20.98
C GLY A 209 -14.74 3.60 -20.23
N PHE A 210 -13.66 3.82 -20.95
CA PHE A 210 -12.35 4.08 -20.37
C PHE A 210 -11.72 5.32 -21.00
N LEU A 211 -11.35 6.29 -20.17
CA LEU A 211 -10.51 7.41 -20.57
C LEU A 211 -9.08 7.07 -20.15
N ASP A 212 -8.29 6.67 -21.12
CA ASP A 212 -6.92 6.15 -20.96
C ASP A 212 -5.85 7.23 -20.78
N LYS A 213 -6.19 8.49 -21.06
CA LYS A 213 -5.26 9.60 -20.90
C LYS A 213 -5.12 9.96 -19.42
N PRO A 214 -3.93 9.75 -18.80
CA PRO A 214 -3.69 10.11 -17.42
C PRO A 214 -3.74 11.62 -17.18
N PHE A 215 -4.05 12.02 -15.93
CA PHE A 215 -4.11 13.41 -15.50
C PHE A 215 -3.63 13.60 -14.07
#